data_ca766b859a029e126ba5f52defb57ba1
#
_entry.id   ca766b859a029e126ba5f52defb57ba1
#
_cell.length_a   1.000
_cell.length_b   1.000
_cell.length_c   1.000
_cell.angle_alpha   90.00
_cell.angle_beta   90.00
_cell.angle_gamma   90.00
#
_symmetry.space_group_name_H-M   'P 1'
#
loop_
_entity.id
_entity.type
_entity.pdbx_description
1 polymer ?
#
loop_
_entity_poly.entity_id
_entity_poly.type
_entity_poly.pdbx_seq_one_letter_code
_entity_poly.pdbx_strand_id
1 'polypeptide(L)'
;MRSPVSSRFSSPAALLLACLLVGCGQQPGPPGASPATASDLPASATSSAPAGSTRTPGPGETKGPEATAGSGPSAAWTTYTTADAQLTFDLPAAWRVEDPAGELPEGGGAFAEITNPAGKPLATLRTNMATGSTCTDRYPYSVLDSQDMTALTLKGATPRFVFETRGTATVPGPADTPAAAYGITSGPPPSGDSACAIFHFFTWPPTAAMFGAFYSPANNETPGDAALPYLEKAKMYTETAEYRDIRRMITSLRPAG
;
A
#
# COMPACT_ATOMS: atom_id res chain seq x y z
N MET A 1 25.28 27.66 -58.60
CA MET A 1 25.43 29.11 -58.31
C MET A 1 24.15 29.62 -57.69
N ARG A 2 24.18 29.88 -56.39
CA ARG A 2 23.49 30.95 -55.67
C ARG A 2 23.64 30.64 -54.17
N SER A 3 24.23 31.61 -53.52
CA SER A 3 24.78 31.60 -52.15
C SER A 3 23.71 31.84 -51.07
N PRO A 4 24.10 31.74 -49.78
CA PRO A 4 23.24 31.59 -48.62
C PRO A 4 22.77 32.93 -48.06
N VAL A 5 21.65 32.91 -47.34
CA VAL A 5 21.18 34.05 -46.53
C VAL A 5 21.30 33.66 -45.07
N SER A 6 22.24 34.33 -44.40
CA SER A 6 22.40 34.33 -42.97
C SER A 6 21.37 35.27 -42.37
N SER A 7 20.54 34.80 -41.43
CA SER A 7 19.75 35.65 -40.54
C SER A 7 20.27 35.50 -39.10
N ARG A 8 20.91 36.54 -38.67
CA ARG A 8 21.25 36.79 -37.26
C ARG A 8 20.00 37.36 -36.57
N PHE A 9 19.56 36.76 -35.49
CA PHE A 9 18.66 37.44 -34.57
C PHE A 9 19.30 37.49 -33.19
N SER A 10 19.31 38.73 -32.76
CA SER A 10 19.88 39.28 -31.52
C SER A 10 19.11 38.80 -30.28
N SER A 11 19.84 38.50 -29.23
CA SER A 11 19.34 38.44 -27.85
C SER A 11 18.90 39.81 -27.35
N PRO A 12 17.94 39.85 -26.48
CA PRO A 12 17.96 40.88 -25.43
C PRO A 12 18.11 40.27 -24.04
N ALA A 13 18.82 41.06 -23.26
CA ALA A 13 19.30 40.87 -21.92
C ALA A 13 18.23 40.79 -20.84
N ALA A 14 18.57 40.05 -19.81
CA ALA A 14 18.44 40.28 -18.37
C ALA A 14 17.32 41.19 -17.84
N LEU A 15 16.54 40.64 -16.90
CA LEU A 15 16.09 41.38 -15.72
C LEU A 15 16.09 40.44 -14.51
N LEU A 16 17.09 40.66 -13.66
CA LEU A 16 17.16 40.15 -12.29
C LEU A 16 16.12 40.90 -11.44
N LEU A 17 15.23 40.18 -10.80
CA LEU A 17 14.43 40.74 -9.70
C LEU A 17 14.67 39.89 -8.47
N ALA A 18 15.56 40.38 -7.62
CA ALA A 18 15.80 39.85 -6.28
C ALA A 18 14.71 40.38 -5.34
N CYS A 19 13.86 39.54 -4.83
CA CYS A 19 13.00 39.81 -3.68
C CYS A 19 13.53 39.10 -2.46
N LEU A 20 14.29 39.80 -1.64
CA LEU A 20 14.60 39.46 -0.26
C LEU A 20 13.35 39.73 0.60
N LEU A 21 12.74 38.70 1.12
CA LEU A 21 11.80 38.78 2.24
C LEU A 21 12.39 38.05 3.43
N VAL A 22 12.99 38.83 4.30
CA VAL A 22 13.34 38.48 5.67
C VAL A 22 12.03 38.51 6.48
N GLY A 23 11.56 37.36 6.92
CA GLY A 23 10.45 37.21 7.84
C GLY A 23 10.91 36.48 9.08
N CYS A 24 11.33 37.20 10.13
CA CYS A 24 11.47 36.69 11.48
C CYS A 24 10.07 36.43 12.05
N GLY A 25 9.68 35.19 12.23
CA GLY A 25 8.52 34.78 12.99
C GLY A 25 8.96 34.12 14.29
N GLN A 26 8.75 34.78 15.41
CA GLN A 26 8.98 34.28 16.76
C GLN A 26 7.99 33.17 17.08
N GLN A 27 8.54 32.10 17.58
CA GLN A 27 7.82 30.92 18.11
C GLN A 27 7.44 31.22 19.56
N PRO A 28 6.15 31.11 19.96
CA PRO A 28 5.80 31.17 21.40
C PRO A 28 6.12 29.82 22.05
N GLY A 29 6.85 29.88 23.16
CA GLY A 29 7.18 28.74 23.99
C GLY A 29 5.95 28.17 24.74
N PRO A 30 6.02 26.92 25.22
CA PRO A 30 4.93 26.28 25.94
C PRO A 30 4.83 26.78 27.38
N PRO A 31 3.62 26.92 27.93
CA PRO A 31 3.42 27.24 29.35
C PRO A 31 3.62 25.99 30.23
N GLY A 32 4.16 26.28 31.41
CA GLY A 32 4.67 25.36 32.38
C GLY A 32 3.70 24.36 32.98
N ALA A 33 4.32 23.28 33.44
CA ALA A 33 3.74 22.27 34.27
C ALA A 33 3.47 22.80 35.69
N SER A 34 2.31 22.46 36.24
CA SER A 34 2.04 22.47 37.68
C SER A 34 1.62 21.09 38.13
N PRO A 35 2.08 20.65 39.32
CA PRO A 35 1.80 19.31 39.81
C PRO A 35 0.46 19.24 40.52
N ALA A 36 -0.30 18.18 40.28
CA ALA A 36 -1.47 17.85 41.06
C ALA A 36 -1.26 16.53 41.80
N THR A 37 -1.25 16.67 43.05
CA THR A 37 -1.55 15.86 44.22
C THR A 37 -2.18 14.49 44.00
N ALA A 38 -1.60 13.52 44.71
CA ALA A 38 -2.15 12.21 45.03
C ALA A 38 -3.38 12.33 45.95
N SER A 39 -4.37 11.49 45.77
CA SER A 39 -5.31 11.07 46.81
C SER A 39 -5.95 9.72 46.49
N ASP A 40 -5.65 8.81 47.38
CA ASP A 40 -6.48 7.78 47.99
C ASP A 40 -7.27 6.75 47.18
N LEU A 41 -6.82 5.53 47.43
CA LEU A 41 -7.60 4.29 47.39
C LEU A 41 -8.65 4.25 48.54
N PRO A 42 -9.73 3.49 48.34
CA PRO A 42 -9.94 2.43 49.30
C PRO A 42 -10.20 1.03 48.70
N ALA A 43 -9.92 0.10 49.59
CA ALA A 43 -9.85 -1.34 49.46
C ALA A 43 -11.21 -2.06 49.37
N SER A 44 -11.09 -3.29 48.87
CA SER A 44 -11.78 -4.51 49.30
C SER A 44 -13.29 -4.64 49.17
N ALA A 45 -13.71 -5.63 48.37
CA ALA A 45 -14.76 -6.54 48.76
C ALA A 45 -14.53 -7.93 48.18
N THR A 46 -14.21 -8.84 49.03
CA THR A 46 -14.21 -10.30 48.93
C THR A 46 -15.66 -10.80 48.78
N SER A 47 -15.95 -11.72 47.87
CA SER A 47 -17.11 -12.62 48.04
C SER A 47 -16.90 -13.92 47.27
N SER A 48 -16.59 -14.94 47.97
CA SER A 48 -17.06 -16.32 48.11
C SER A 48 -17.67 -17.02 46.89
N ALA A 49 -17.04 -18.15 46.56
CA ALA A 49 -17.59 -19.24 45.78
C ALA A 49 -18.70 -20.00 46.56
N PRO A 50 -19.51 -20.80 45.87
CA PRO A 50 -19.75 -22.15 46.36
C PRO A 50 -19.39 -23.25 45.36
N ALA A 51 -18.92 -24.34 45.97
CA ALA A 51 -18.55 -25.59 45.36
C ALA A 51 -19.77 -26.46 45.01
N GLY A 52 -19.54 -27.38 44.06
CA GLY A 52 -20.15 -28.70 44.10
C GLY A 52 -21.08 -29.05 42.96
N SER A 53 -20.59 -29.90 42.05
CA SER A 53 -21.27 -31.16 41.76
C SER A 53 -20.44 -32.01 40.79
N THR A 54 -19.90 -33.05 41.34
CA THR A 54 -19.37 -34.23 40.67
C THR A 54 -20.48 -34.92 39.86
N ARG A 55 -20.18 -35.25 38.57
CA ARG A 55 -20.87 -36.34 37.88
C ARG A 55 -19.88 -37.18 37.07
N THR A 56 -19.90 -38.42 37.37
CA THR A 56 -19.19 -39.58 36.86
C THR A 56 -19.39 -39.81 35.36
N PRO A 57 -18.42 -40.40 34.64
CA PRO A 57 -18.48 -40.60 33.21
C PRO A 57 -19.27 -41.86 32.81
N GLY A 58 -20.05 -41.74 31.73
CA GLY A 58 -20.62 -42.87 31.03
C GLY A 58 -19.96 -42.96 29.63
N PRO A 59 -19.68 -44.19 29.16
CA PRO A 59 -19.08 -44.39 27.84
C PRO A 59 -20.14 -44.42 26.76
N GLY A 60 -19.93 -43.62 25.71
CA GLY A 60 -20.77 -43.64 24.51
C GLY A 60 -19.98 -43.01 23.35
N GLU A 61 -19.21 -43.87 22.68
CA GLU A 61 -18.68 -43.52 21.35
C GLU A 61 -19.85 -43.36 20.38
N THR A 62 -19.99 -42.15 19.85
CA THR A 62 -20.70 -41.97 18.60
C THR A 62 -19.85 -41.07 17.75
N LYS A 63 -19.17 -41.66 16.78
CA LYS A 63 -18.43 -41.03 15.72
C LYS A 63 -19.42 -40.15 14.94
N GLY A 64 -19.45 -38.86 15.26
CA GLY A 64 -20.19 -37.86 14.50
C GLY A 64 -19.51 -37.64 13.14
N PRO A 65 -20.28 -37.33 12.12
CA PRO A 65 -19.73 -37.10 10.79
C PRO A 65 -18.76 -35.92 10.84
N GLU A 66 -17.59 -36.16 10.29
CA GLU A 66 -16.54 -35.21 9.99
C GLU A 66 -17.19 -34.01 9.26
N ALA A 67 -17.24 -32.89 9.93
CA ALA A 67 -17.69 -31.64 9.33
C ALA A 67 -16.74 -31.32 8.19
N THR A 68 -17.14 -31.66 6.98
CA THR A 68 -16.58 -31.09 5.76
C THR A 68 -16.62 -29.58 5.95
N ALA A 69 -15.46 -28.96 6.02
CA ALA A 69 -15.32 -27.51 6.01
C ALA A 69 -16.01 -27.01 4.73
N GLY A 70 -17.26 -26.60 4.89
CA GLY A 70 -18.02 -26.02 3.81
C GLY A 70 -17.28 -24.80 3.32
N SER A 71 -16.86 -24.82 2.07
CA SER A 71 -16.47 -23.62 1.33
C SER A 71 -17.63 -22.66 1.47
N GLY A 72 -17.47 -21.63 2.31
CA GLY A 72 -18.44 -20.53 2.38
C GLY A 72 -18.67 -19.99 0.98
N PRO A 73 -19.80 -19.32 0.72
CA PRO A 73 -20.09 -18.77 -0.60
C PRO A 73 -18.88 -17.91 -1.03
N SER A 74 -18.29 -18.27 -2.17
CA SER A 74 -17.22 -17.48 -2.78
C SER A 74 -17.73 -16.05 -2.88
N ALA A 75 -17.03 -15.10 -2.27
CA ALA A 75 -17.43 -13.69 -2.33
C ALA A 75 -17.67 -13.30 -3.79
N ALA A 76 -18.81 -12.65 -4.06
CA ALA A 76 -19.11 -12.17 -5.40
C ALA A 76 -18.04 -11.17 -5.84
N TRP A 77 -17.63 -11.24 -7.10
CA TRP A 77 -16.68 -10.33 -7.72
C TRP A 77 -17.37 -9.47 -8.76
N THR A 78 -16.91 -8.26 -8.92
CA THR A 78 -17.36 -7.32 -9.95
C THR A 78 -16.15 -6.78 -10.71
N THR A 79 -16.40 -6.25 -11.90
CA THR A 79 -15.37 -5.64 -12.73
C THR A 79 -15.54 -4.13 -12.70
N TYR A 80 -14.43 -3.42 -12.49
CA TYR A 80 -14.34 -1.97 -12.58
C TYR A 80 -13.55 -1.60 -13.83
N THR A 81 -14.01 -0.58 -14.57
CA THR A 81 -13.29 0.02 -15.69
C THR A 81 -12.97 1.47 -15.33
N THR A 82 -11.72 1.89 -15.57
CA THR A 82 -11.28 3.25 -15.31
C THR A 82 -12.07 4.28 -16.12
N ALA A 83 -12.20 5.50 -15.59
CA ALA A 83 -13.00 6.56 -16.24
C ALA A 83 -12.53 6.90 -17.67
N ASP A 84 -11.24 6.72 -17.96
CA ASP A 84 -10.66 6.87 -19.31
C ASP A 84 -10.87 5.64 -20.21
N ALA A 85 -11.55 4.62 -19.72
CA ALA A 85 -11.82 3.36 -20.39
C ALA A 85 -10.57 2.62 -20.93
N GLN A 86 -9.40 2.83 -20.34
CA GLN A 86 -8.17 2.19 -20.79
C GLN A 86 -7.82 0.91 -20.04
N LEU A 87 -8.20 0.83 -18.77
CA LEU A 87 -7.88 -0.29 -17.88
C LEU A 87 -9.12 -0.84 -17.21
N THR A 88 -9.08 -2.12 -16.92
CA THR A 88 -10.13 -2.80 -16.13
C THR A 88 -9.50 -3.79 -15.17
N PHE A 89 -10.14 -4.00 -14.02
CA PHE A 89 -9.74 -4.99 -13.02
C PHE A 89 -10.96 -5.54 -12.30
N ASP A 90 -10.80 -6.69 -11.67
CA ASP A 90 -11.85 -7.33 -10.88
C ASP A 90 -11.60 -7.12 -9.40
N LEU A 91 -12.68 -6.96 -8.60
CA LEU A 91 -12.59 -6.77 -7.16
C LEU A 91 -13.78 -7.43 -6.45
N PRO A 92 -13.67 -7.74 -5.15
CA PRO A 92 -14.82 -8.19 -4.37
C PRO A 92 -15.97 -7.19 -4.44
N ALA A 93 -17.20 -7.65 -4.70
CA ALA A 93 -18.36 -6.77 -4.85
C ALA A 93 -18.71 -5.96 -3.57
N ALA A 94 -18.18 -6.38 -2.41
CA ALA A 94 -18.34 -5.67 -1.16
C ALA A 94 -17.35 -4.48 -1.02
N TRP A 95 -16.29 -4.41 -1.84
CA TRP A 95 -15.33 -3.30 -1.82
C TRP A 95 -15.87 -2.12 -2.62
N ARG A 96 -15.35 -0.94 -2.34
CA ARG A 96 -15.73 0.29 -3.02
C ARG A 96 -14.57 0.82 -3.84
N VAL A 97 -14.90 1.44 -4.95
CA VAL A 97 -13.97 2.21 -5.76
C VAL A 97 -14.48 3.65 -5.76
N GLU A 98 -13.63 4.57 -5.35
CA GLU A 98 -13.85 6.00 -5.48
C GLU A 98 -12.98 6.51 -6.62
N ASP A 99 -13.60 7.24 -7.53
CA ASP A 99 -12.92 7.86 -8.67
C ASP A 99 -13.06 9.38 -8.53
N PRO A 100 -12.09 10.05 -7.91
CA PRO A 100 -12.08 11.50 -7.78
C PRO A 100 -11.65 12.19 -9.10
N ALA A 101 -12.12 11.73 -10.25
CA ALA A 101 -11.71 12.21 -11.57
C ALA A 101 -11.81 13.73 -11.74
N GLY A 102 -12.69 14.40 -10.98
CA GLY A 102 -12.79 15.85 -10.92
C GLY A 102 -11.66 16.54 -10.15
N GLU A 103 -10.86 15.79 -9.41
CA GLU A 103 -9.80 16.30 -8.54
C GLU A 103 -8.39 15.93 -9.04
N LEU A 104 -8.30 15.30 -10.21
CA LEU A 104 -6.99 14.94 -10.77
C LEU A 104 -6.19 16.21 -11.06
N PRO A 105 -4.95 16.29 -10.52
CA PRO A 105 -4.05 17.38 -10.84
C PRO A 105 -3.66 17.36 -12.31
N GLU A 106 -2.98 18.41 -12.72
CA GLU A 106 -2.45 18.60 -14.07
C GLU A 106 -1.92 17.31 -14.70
N GLY A 107 -2.34 17.02 -15.92
CA GLY A 107 -1.92 15.85 -16.69
C GLY A 107 -3.02 14.83 -16.99
N GLY A 108 -4.13 14.87 -16.28
CA GLY A 108 -5.23 13.92 -16.49
C GLY A 108 -4.86 12.48 -16.11
N GLY A 109 -5.51 11.50 -16.76
CA GLY A 109 -5.37 10.08 -16.46
C GLY A 109 -6.53 9.55 -15.62
N ALA A 110 -6.48 8.29 -15.24
CA ALA A 110 -7.44 7.67 -14.34
C ALA A 110 -6.92 7.68 -12.90
N PHE A 111 -7.85 7.81 -11.97
CA PHE A 111 -7.58 7.62 -10.55
C PHE A 111 -8.69 6.74 -9.94
N ALA A 112 -8.31 5.71 -9.22
CA ALA A 112 -9.24 4.88 -8.48
C ALA A 112 -8.63 4.56 -7.11
N GLU A 113 -9.36 4.89 -6.05
CA GLU A 113 -9.04 4.50 -4.68
C GLU A 113 -9.95 3.34 -4.27
N ILE A 114 -9.36 2.26 -3.82
CA ILE A 114 -10.07 1.05 -3.45
C ILE A 114 -10.09 0.91 -1.93
N THR A 115 -11.28 0.78 -1.36
CA THR A 115 -11.49 0.61 0.08
C THR A 115 -12.25 -0.68 0.37
N ASN A 116 -11.99 -1.28 1.53
CA ASN A 116 -12.77 -2.41 2.04
C ASN A 116 -14.13 -1.94 2.61
N PRO A 117 -15.04 -2.85 3.02
CA PRO A 117 -16.34 -2.49 3.59
C PRO A 117 -16.26 -1.61 4.85
N ALA A 118 -15.14 -1.64 5.57
CA ALA A 118 -14.89 -0.79 6.73
C ALA A 118 -14.37 0.62 6.36
N GLY A 119 -14.25 0.94 5.05
CA GLY A 119 -13.71 2.20 4.57
C GLY A 119 -12.19 2.34 4.70
N LYS A 120 -11.47 1.23 4.91
CA LYS A 120 -10.01 1.25 4.99
C LYS A 120 -9.41 1.24 3.58
N PRO A 121 -8.47 2.14 3.26
CA PRO A 121 -7.81 2.16 1.96
C PRO A 121 -6.91 0.92 1.79
N LEU A 122 -7.09 0.24 0.66
CA LEU A 122 -6.36 -0.99 0.33
C LEU A 122 -5.40 -0.81 -0.84
N ALA A 123 -5.77 -0.05 -1.85
CA ALA A 123 -4.92 0.18 -3.01
C ALA A 123 -5.34 1.46 -3.75
N THR A 124 -4.41 2.01 -4.51
CA THR A 124 -4.66 3.13 -5.43
C THR A 124 -4.17 2.76 -6.82
N LEU A 125 -5.01 2.97 -7.83
CA LEU A 125 -4.63 2.95 -9.24
C LEU A 125 -4.55 4.41 -9.74
N ARG A 126 -3.43 4.76 -10.37
CA ARG A 126 -3.26 6.05 -11.06
C ARG A 126 -2.53 5.83 -12.38
N THR A 127 -2.97 6.51 -13.43
CA THR A 127 -2.31 6.52 -14.73
C THR A 127 -1.75 7.92 -15.03
N ASN A 128 -1.05 8.04 -16.15
CA ASN A 128 -0.42 9.28 -16.61
C ASN A 128 0.51 9.93 -15.57
N MET A 129 1.27 9.09 -14.87
CA MET A 129 2.19 9.54 -13.82
C MET A 129 3.56 9.85 -14.39
N ALA A 130 4.10 11.01 -14.01
CA ALA A 130 5.52 11.27 -14.19
C ALA A 130 6.33 10.39 -13.22
N THR A 131 7.31 9.67 -13.75
CA THR A 131 8.21 8.85 -12.94
C THR A 131 9.63 9.35 -13.10
N GLY A 132 10.34 9.37 -12.02
CA GLY A 132 11.76 9.69 -11.97
C GLY A 132 12.23 9.55 -10.53
N SER A 133 13.13 8.62 -10.28
CA SER A 133 13.80 8.54 -8.99
C SER A 133 15.26 8.16 -9.20
N THR A 134 16.12 8.73 -8.39
CA THR A 134 17.50 8.32 -8.26
C THR A 134 17.61 7.37 -7.08
N CYS A 135 18.22 6.21 -7.29
CA CYS A 135 18.58 5.30 -6.22
C CYS A 135 19.85 5.81 -5.56
N THR A 136 19.73 6.67 -4.57
CA THR A 136 20.86 7.16 -3.76
C THR A 136 21.22 6.19 -2.65
N ASP A 137 20.21 5.60 -2.03
CA ASP A 137 20.35 4.72 -0.89
C ASP A 137 19.79 3.33 -1.19
N ARG A 138 20.41 2.32 -0.62
CA ARG A 138 19.99 0.93 -0.77
C ARG A 138 19.76 0.30 0.60
N TYR A 139 18.72 -0.50 0.69
CA TYR A 139 18.23 -1.12 1.92
C TYR A 139 18.18 -2.63 1.77
N PRO A 140 18.43 -3.42 2.83
CA PRO A 140 18.10 -4.83 2.84
C PRO A 140 16.65 -5.04 2.40
N TYR A 141 16.38 -6.08 1.65
CA TYR A 141 15.04 -6.33 1.12
C TYR A 141 14.67 -7.81 1.19
N SER A 142 13.38 -8.08 1.11
CA SER A 142 12.83 -9.41 0.86
C SER A 142 11.65 -9.29 -0.09
N VAL A 143 11.50 -10.28 -0.97
CA VAL A 143 10.31 -10.45 -1.81
C VAL A 143 9.43 -11.48 -1.11
N LEU A 144 8.22 -11.08 -0.73
CA LEU A 144 7.24 -11.92 -0.05
C LEU A 144 6.34 -12.66 -1.05
N ASP A 145 6.02 -12.02 -2.18
CA ASP A 145 5.24 -12.60 -3.27
C ASP A 145 5.57 -11.90 -4.60
N SER A 146 5.43 -12.62 -5.72
CA SER A 146 5.62 -12.05 -7.05
C SER A 146 4.89 -12.86 -8.11
N GLN A 147 4.34 -12.15 -9.13
CA GLN A 147 3.66 -12.77 -10.28
C GLN A 147 3.81 -11.91 -11.52
N ASP A 148 4.13 -12.52 -12.67
CA ASP A 148 4.16 -11.82 -13.95
C ASP A 148 2.75 -11.39 -14.40
N MET A 149 2.65 -10.18 -14.92
CA MET A 149 1.41 -9.56 -15.38
C MET A 149 1.36 -9.58 -16.92
N THR A 150 1.19 -10.77 -17.51
CA THR A 150 1.28 -10.97 -18.97
C THR A 150 0.25 -10.15 -19.75
N ALA A 151 -0.93 -9.89 -19.17
CA ALA A 151 -1.96 -9.04 -19.77
C ALA A 151 -1.52 -7.58 -19.98
N LEU A 152 -0.51 -7.13 -19.26
CA LEU A 152 0.05 -5.78 -19.35
C LEU A 152 1.37 -5.73 -20.14
N THR A 153 1.73 -6.81 -20.84
CA THR A 153 2.95 -6.83 -21.65
C THR A 153 2.92 -5.74 -22.71
N LEU A 154 3.89 -4.85 -22.68
CA LEU A 154 4.00 -3.75 -23.65
C LEU A 154 5.39 -3.75 -24.29
N LYS A 155 5.47 -3.77 -25.62
CA LYS A 155 6.73 -3.78 -26.39
C LYS A 155 7.72 -4.87 -25.94
N GLY A 156 7.19 -6.04 -25.54
CA GLY A 156 8.00 -7.18 -25.08
C GLY A 156 8.46 -7.11 -23.63
N ALA A 157 8.11 -6.05 -22.89
CA ALA A 157 8.36 -5.96 -21.46
C ALA A 157 7.10 -6.32 -20.67
N THR A 158 7.21 -7.32 -19.80
CA THR A 158 6.12 -7.77 -18.92
C THR A 158 6.35 -7.21 -17.53
N PRO A 159 5.44 -6.37 -17.00
CA PRO A 159 5.50 -5.95 -15.60
C PRO A 159 5.12 -7.12 -14.68
N ARG A 160 5.44 -6.98 -13.40
CA ARG A 160 5.07 -7.99 -12.40
C ARG A 160 4.38 -7.34 -11.21
N PHE A 161 3.44 -8.05 -10.62
CA PHE A 161 3.00 -7.84 -9.25
C PHE A 161 4.15 -8.23 -8.32
N VAL A 162 4.34 -7.47 -7.25
CA VAL A 162 5.31 -7.80 -6.20
C VAL A 162 4.79 -7.33 -4.84
N PHE A 163 5.00 -8.13 -3.81
CA PHE A 163 4.94 -7.70 -2.42
C PHE A 163 6.33 -7.83 -1.83
N GLU A 164 6.90 -6.72 -1.44
CA GLU A 164 8.32 -6.67 -1.02
C GLU A 164 8.54 -5.72 0.16
N THR A 165 9.68 -5.90 0.82
CA THR A 165 10.05 -5.12 2.01
C THR A 165 11.35 -4.36 1.81
N ARG A 166 11.59 -3.35 2.67
CA ARG A 166 12.87 -2.66 2.85
C ARG A 166 13.18 -2.53 4.33
N GLY A 167 14.45 -2.72 4.67
CA GLY A 167 14.90 -2.75 6.05
C GLY A 167 14.84 -4.14 6.68
N THR A 168 15.32 -4.24 7.90
CA THR A 168 15.26 -5.43 8.77
C THR A 168 14.84 -4.99 10.17
N ALA A 169 14.81 -5.92 11.12
CA ALA A 169 14.58 -5.59 12.53
C ALA A 169 15.66 -4.65 13.12
N THR A 170 16.88 -4.65 12.55
CA THR A 170 18.04 -3.91 13.04
C THR A 170 18.56 -2.85 12.08
N VAL A 171 18.20 -2.93 10.81
CA VAL A 171 18.60 -1.96 9.77
C VAL A 171 17.35 -1.27 9.27
N PRO A 172 17.23 0.05 9.46
CA PRO A 172 16.04 0.78 9.05
C PRO A 172 15.84 0.78 7.53
N GLY A 173 14.63 1.09 7.11
CA GLY A 173 14.26 1.30 5.72
C GLY A 173 14.32 2.79 5.34
N PRO A 174 13.68 3.17 4.20
CA PRO A 174 13.82 4.50 3.59
C PRO A 174 13.41 5.71 4.44
N ALA A 175 12.57 5.51 5.45
CA ALA A 175 12.11 6.57 6.35
C ALA A 175 12.53 6.30 7.79
N ASP A 176 13.74 5.78 7.98
CA ASP A 176 14.27 5.32 9.26
C ASP A 176 13.38 4.24 9.94
N THR A 177 12.48 3.66 9.19
CA THR A 177 11.58 2.56 9.60
C THR A 177 11.52 1.49 8.52
N PRO A 178 11.28 0.23 8.87
CA PRO A 178 10.99 -0.79 7.88
C PRO A 178 9.76 -0.43 7.04
N ALA A 179 9.80 -0.79 5.76
CA ALA A 179 8.70 -0.58 4.84
C ALA A 179 8.33 -1.88 4.12
N ALA A 180 7.06 -2.06 3.82
CA ALA A 180 6.54 -3.11 2.97
C ALA A 180 5.48 -2.53 2.04
N ALA A 181 5.44 -2.98 0.79
CA ALA A 181 4.43 -2.53 -0.17
C ALA A 181 4.14 -3.62 -1.19
N TYR A 182 2.91 -3.64 -1.67
CA TYR A 182 2.48 -4.47 -2.77
C TYR A 182 2.01 -3.61 -3.95
N GLY A 183 2.27 -4.07 -5.16
CA GLY A 183 1.89 -3.34 -6.37
C GLY A 183 2.56 -3.86 -7.63
N ILE A 184 2.38 -3.14 -8.72
CA ILE A 184 2.90 -3.51 -10.03
C ILE A 184 4.17 -2.71 -10.33
N THR A 185 5.21 -3.39 -10.81
CA THR A 185 6.46 -2.76 -11.23
C THR A 185 6.94 -3.29 -12.58
N SER A 186 7.48 -2.40 -13.43
CA SER A 186 8.25 -2.75 -14.63
C SER A 186 9.75 -2.81 -14.37
N GLY A 187 10.20 -2.45 -13.16
CA GLY A 187 11.60 -2.55 -12.79
C GLY A 187 12.09 -4.00 -12.76
N PRO A 188 13.35 -4.28 -13.08
CA PRO A 188 13.91 -5.62 -12.94
C PRO A 188 13.87 -6.07 -11.47
N PRO A 189 13.83 -7.38 -11.19
CA PRO A 189 14.02 -7.89 -9.84
C PRO A 189 15.32 -7.32 -9.24
N PRO A 190 15.32 -6.91 -7.97
CA PRO A 190 16.53 -6.52 -7.31
C PRO A 190 17.59 -7.64 -7.34
N SER A 191 18.85 -7.29 -7.35
CA SER A 191 19.97 -8.24 -7.31
C SER A 191 20.89 -7.93 -6.13
N GLY A 192 21.51 -8.96 -5.55
CA GLY A 192 22.34 -8.85 -4.34
C GLY A 192 21.50 -8.67 -3.08
N ASP A 193 22.09 -8.14 -2.02
CA ASP A 193 21.49 -8.10 -0.66
C ASP A 193 20.70 -6.82 -0.36
N SER A 194 20.68 -5.88 -1.29
CA SER A 194 20.03 -4.59 -1.08
C SER A 194 19.36 -4.04 -2.34
N ALA A 195 18.30 -3.27 -2.14
CA ALA A 195 17.53 -2.63 -3.19
C ALA A 195 17.29 -1.15 -2.87
N CYS A 196 16.98 -0.37 -3.90
CA CYS A 196 16.50 1.01 -3.75
C CYS A 196 15.20 1.04 -2.94
N ALA A 197 14.76 2.22 -2.52
CA ALA A 197 13.41 2.42 -2.00
C ALA A 197 12.36 1.80 -2.92
N ILE A 198 11.19 1.47 -2.36
CA ILE A 198 10.12 0.84 -3.14
C ILE A 198 9.48 1.87 -4.06
N PHE A 199 9.46 1.56 -5.35
CA PHE A 199 8.77 2.33 -6.38
C PHE A 199 7.99 1.36 -7.28
N HIS A 200 6.69 1.22 -7.01
CA HIS A 200 5.80 0.35 -7.76
C HIS A 200 5.15 1.14 -8.91
N PHE A 201 5.92 1.36 -9.97
CA PHE A 201 5.43 1.92 -11.23
C PHE A 201 5.60 0.91 -12.34
N PHE A 202 4.64 0.90 -13.27
CA PHE A 202 4.72 0.13 -14.49
C PHE A 202 4.50 1.02 -15.71
N THR A 203 5.10 0.61 -16.82
CA THR A 203 4.96 1.33 -18.09
C THR A 203 3.53 1.21 -18.59
N TRP A 204 2.86 2.36 -18.74
CA TRP A 204 1.53 2.48 -19.30
C TRP A 204 1.42 3.79 -20.09
N PRO A 205 0.93 3.78 -21.38
CA PRO A 205 0.84 4.99 -22.18
C PRO A 205 -0.06 6.06 -21.54
N PRO A 206 0.29 7.35 -21.70
CA PRO A 206 1.47 7.86 -22.44
C PRO A 206 2.77 7.83 -21.64
N THR A 207 2.74 7.57 -20.35
CA THR A 207 3.91 7.69 -19.44
C THR A 207 4.06 6.44 -18.56
N ALA A 208 3.49 6.47 -17.36
CA ALA A 208 3.49 5.36 -16.42
C ALA A 208 2.21 5.32 -15.60
N ALA A 209 2.00 4.20 -14.92
CA ALA A 209 0.93 4.01 -13.96
C ALA A 209 1.45 3.35 -12.69
N MET A 210 0.66 3.45 -11.62
CA MET A 210 0.84 2.67 -10.40
C MET A 210 -0.46 1.96 -10.04
N PHE A 211 -0.37 0.78 -9.46
CA PHE A 211 -1.48 0.10 -8.82
C PHE A 211 -0.95 -0.69 -7.63
N GLY A 212 -1.28 -0.25 -6.43
CA GLY A 212 -0.77 -0.84 -5.20
C GLY A 212 -0.91 0.07 -3.99
N ALA A 213 -0.29 -0.33 -2.89
CA ALA A 213 -0.21 0.46 -1.65
C ALA A 213 0.99 0.06 -0.81
N PHE A 214 1.37 0.91 0.14
CA PHE A 214 2.17 0.50 1.28
C PHE A 214 1.30 -0.30 2.25
N TYR A 215 1.84 -1.41 2.73
CA TYR A 215 1.21 -2.20 3.76
C TYR A 215 1.16 -1.40 5.07
N SER A 216 -0.01 -1.38 5.69
CA SER A 216 -0.24 -0.71 6.97
C SER A 216 -1.05 -1.61 7.91
N PRO A 217 -0.49 -2.04 9.07
CA PRO A 217 -1.25 -2.82 10.04
C PRO A 217 -2.49 -2.11 10.59
N ALA A 218 -2.62 -0.80 10.39
CA ALA A 218 -3.80 -0.04 10.79
C ALA A 218 -4.95 -0.16 9.76
N ASN A 219 -4.62 -0.42 8.51
CA ASN A 219 -5.59 -0.53 7.40
C ASN A 219 -5.85 -1.99 7.01
N ASN A 220 -4.80 -2.81 7.06
CA ASN A 220 -4.83 -4.19 6.59
C ASN A 220 -5.14 -5.16 7.74
N GLU A 221 -6.01 -6.12 7.46
CA GLU A 221 -6.42 -7.15 8.43
C GLU A 221 -5.28 -8.12 8.73
N THR A 222 -4.38 -7.71 9.63
CA THR A 222 -3.20 -8.51 9.98
C THR A 222 -3.47 -9.39 11.19
N PRO A 223 -3.30 -10.71 11.07
CA PRO A 223 -3.47 -11.63 12.20
C PRO A 223 -2.28 -11.53 13.17
N GLY A 224 -2.47 -12.08 14.36
CA GLY A 224 -1.42 -12.25 15.36
C GLY A 224 -1.40 -11.17 16.43
N ASP A 225 -0.35 -11.18 17.25
CA ASP A 225 -0.18 -10.25 18.35
C ASP A 225 0.09 -8.82 17.84
N ALA A 226 -0.59 -7.85 18.46
CA ALA A 226 -0.37 -6.43 18.17
C ALA A 226 1.08 -5.98 18.43
N ALA A 227 1.81 -6.65 19.28
CA ALA A 227 3.21 -6.36 19.60
C ALA A 227 4.23 -6.93 18.60
N LEU A 228 3.80 -7.75 17.61
CA LEU A 228 4.71 -8.28 16.61
C LEU A 228 5.43 -7.16 15.84
N PRO A 229 6.71 -7.37 15.50
CA PRO A 229 7.45 -6.46 14.62
C PRO A 229 6.74 -6.24 13.28
N TYR A 230 6.87 -5.05 12.71
CA TYR A 230 6.20 -4.65 11.47
C TYR A 230 6.43 -5.63 10.30
N LEU A 231 7.67 -6.09 10.09
CA LEU A 231 7.99 -7.00 8.98
C LEU A 231 7.42 -8.41 9.20
N GLU A 232 7.32 -8.86 10.44
CA GLU A 232 6.64 -10.13 10.75
C GLU A 232 5.14 -10.01 10.47
N LYS A 233 4.53 -8.89 10.82
CA LYS A 233 3.14 -8.60 10.45
C LYS A 233 2.94 -8.61 8.94
N ALA A 234 3.82 -7.94 8.18
CA ALA A 234 3.75 -7.91 6.72
C ALA A 234 3.85 -9.33 6.13
N LYS A 235 4.70 -10.18 6.69
CA LYS A 235 4.84 -11.57 6.29
C LYS A 235 3.59 -12.39 6.61
N MET A 236 3.03 -12.26 7.82
CA MET A 236 1.80 -12.96 8.20
C MET A 236 0.59 -12.50 7.38
N TYR A 237 0.58 -11.26 6.95
CA TYR A 237 -0.47 -10.70 6.11
C TYR A 237 -0.65 -11.46 4.79
N THR A 238 0.41 -12.04 4.22
CA THR A 238 0.33 -12.83 2.98
C THR A 238 -0.61 -14.04 3.08
N GLU A 239 -0.87 -14.53 4.28
CA GLU A 239 -1.74 -15.68 4.52
C GLU A 239 -3.22 -15.31 4.71
N THR A 240 -3.55 -14.01 4.73
CA THR A 240 -4.92 -13.54 4.97
C THR A 240 -5.82 -13.66 3.73
N ALA A 241 -7.12 -13.70 3.96
CA ALA A 241 -8.10 -13.63 2.88
C ALA A 241 -8.06 -12.27 2.18
N GLU A 242 -7.93 -11.17 2.95
CA GLU A 242 -7.83 -9.81 2.42
C GLU A 242 -6.63 -9.67 1.47
N TYR A 243 -5.46 -10.18 1.85
CA TYR A 243 -4.29 -10.16 0.96
C TYR A 243 -4.53 -10.95 -0.33
N ARG A 244 -5.10 -12.13 -0.25
CA ARG A 244 -5.43 -12.93 -1.45
C ARG A 244 -6.39 -12.20 -2.38
N ASP A 245 -7.35 -11.48 -1.83
CA ASP A 245 -8.28 -10.66 -2.60
C ASP A 245 -7.60 -9.45 -3.23
N ILE A 246 -6.74 -8.74 -2.50
CA ILE A 246 -5.90 -7.63 -3.03
C ILE A 246 -5.01 -8.15 -4.15
N ARG A 247 -4.31 -9.26 -3.92
CA ARG A 247 -3.44 -9.87 -4.93
C ARG A 247 -4.22 -10.20 -6.21
N ARG A 248 -5.36 -10.87 -6.07
CA ARG A 248 -6.23 -11.21 -7.19
C ARG A 248 -6.73 -9.95 -7.90
N MET A 249 -7.16 -8.94 -7.17
CA MET A 249 -7.59 -7.66 -7.72
C MET A 249 -6.49 -7.02 -8.56
N ILE A 250 -5.31 -6.82 -7.98
CA ILE A 250 -4.20 -6.17 -8.68
C ILE A 250 -3.74 -6.99 -9.89
N THR A 251 -3.64 -8.33 -9.74
CA THR A 251 -3.20 -9.21 -10.84
C THR A 251 -4.24 -9.43 -11.92
N SER A 252 -5.48 -9.02 -11.71
CA SER A 252 -6.54 -9.01 -12.72
C SER A 252 -6.49 -7.79 -13.65
N LEU A 253 -5.63 -6.81 -13.35
CA LEU A 253 -5.52 -5.59 -14.17
C LEU A 253 -5.13 -5.94 -15.61
N ARG A 254 -5.88 -5.39 -16.56
CA ARG A 254 -5.73 -5.62 -17.98
C ARG A 254 -6.21 -4.42 -18.80
N PRO A 255 -5.80 -4.26 -20.07
CA PRO A 255 -6.42 -3.31 -20.97
C PRO A 255 -7.94 -3.53 -21.00
N ALA A 256 -8.71 -2.46 -21.03
CA ALA A 256 -10.13 -2.55 -21.33
C ALA A 256 -10.28 -2.97 -22.81
N GLY A 257 -11.19 -3.91 -23.06
CA GLY A 257 -11.43 -4.47 -24.39
C GLY A 257 -12.20 -3.53 -25.32
#